data_c0a33e2f0805f2fb58ce69a67da7f18d
#
_entry.id   c0a33e2f0805f2fb58ce69a67da7f18d
#
_cell.length_a   1.000
_cell.length_b   1.000
_cell.length_c   1.000
_cell.angle_alpha   90.00
_cell.angle_beta   90.00
_cell.angle_gamma   90.00
#
_symmetry.space_group_name_H-M   'P 1'
#
loop_
_entity.id
_entity.type
_entity.pdbx_description
1 polymer ?
#
loop_
_entity_poly.entity_id
_entity_poly.type
_entity_poly.pdbx_seq_one_letter_code
_entity_poly.pdbx_strand_id
1 'polypeptide(L)'
;MRSKFLKTLTYGLVIANVIFGISMLSANIAIAQSLHGISMHGDPGLPSNYKKFSFADSRTVIGGKLTRAEIGSFDSLNPFLVRGTAPEGLREFVFESLMVRHNGEPFALYGLLAESIETAEDRSAVTFTLRKEARFSDGKPVRIEDVIFSYETLKARGRPNHRYYYGQVTSVERPSPGKIKFVFNTDNPDRELPLIIGLMPILPEHVYKGMAFDDVSMKPPVASGPYIVEAIEPGRRITYRRNKNYWGVSLPFNNGRHNIERLEYEYFRDENSAFEAFKAGLIDLWRETDPKRWQTGYNFPAARDGRIIKKEIKTGIPSGLRGFVFNTRNKSFKDTQVRHALSMVFNFDWINKSLFSNAYQRTESYFQNSDLSAKGHPASSTELKYLRGARLPSNILQNGYVAPMGDEKGHNRQIRQTAINLLKKSGYIVENGRLVNKRSGDALTFEILVQTREDERLALTYGRMLSSIGVTAKVRYVDATQYQNRLQSFDFDMIIYNWYASLSPGNEQAFYWGSEAADQHGSRNYAGIKSK
;
A
#
# COMPACT_ATOMS: atom_id res chain seq x y z
N MET A 1 11.67 -84.05 -10.72
CA MET A 1 10.62 -83.15 -10.28
C MET A 1 11.12 -81.87 -9.57
N ARG A 2 12.27 -81.84 -8.93
CA ARG A 2 12.76 -80.63 -8.20
C ARG A 2 13.32 -79.49 -9.09
N SER A 3 13.74 -79.76 -10.33
CA SER A 3 14.35 -78.74 -11.20
C SER A 3 13.35 -77.83 -11.92
N LYS A 4 12.12 -78.25 -12.14
CA LYS A 4 11.09 -77.41 -12.80
C LYS A 4 10.43 -76.48 -11.81
N PHE A 5 10.37 -76.75 -10.54
CA PHE A 5 9.76 -75.93 -9.52
C PHE A 5 10.62 -74.67 -9.20
N LEU A 6 11.95 -74.76 -9.28
CA LEU A 6 12.86 -73.65 -9.00
C LEU A 6 12.86 -72.60 -10.11
N LYS A 7 12.64 -72.99 -11.40
CA LYS A 7 12.57 -72.05 -12.51
C LYS A 7 11.27 -71.19 -12.52
N THR A 8 10.18 -71.77 -12.05
CA THR A 8 8.87 -71.04 -11.99
C THR A 8 8.85 -70.04 -10.85
N LEU A 9 9.53 -70.30 -9.73
CA LEU A 9 9.67 -69.34 -8.62
C LEU A 9 10.55 -68.13 -8.97
N THR A 10 11.62 -68.36 -9.75
CA THR A 10 12.56 -67.28 -10.15
C THR A 10 11.92 -66.33 -11.16
N TYR A 11 11.10 -66.79 -12.09
CA TYR A 11 10.36 -65.92 -13.01
C TYR A 11 9.22 -65.15 -12.34
N GLY A 12 8.56 -65.73 -11.34
CA GLY A 12 7.54 -65.05 -10.53
C GLY A 12 8.09 -63.88 -9.71
N LEU A 13 9.31 -64.06 -9.12
CA LEU A 13 9.97 -62.99 -8.34
C LEU A 13 10.53 -61.85 -9.21
N VAL A 14 10.98 -62.13 -10.43
CA VAL A 14 11.47 -61.08 -11.36
C VAL A 14 10.31 -60.26 -11.91
N ILE A 15 9.15 -60.88 -12.25
CA ILE A 15 7.98 -60.19 -12.70
C ILE A 15 7.37 -59.35 -11.56
N ALA A 16 7.35 -59.84 -10.32
CA ALA A 16 6.85 -59.08 -9.17
C ALA A 16 7.73 -57.84 -8.86
N ASN A 17 9.06 -57.94 -8.99
CA ASN A 17 9.95 -56.81 -8.80
C ASN A 17 9.90 -55.80 -9.95
N VAL A 18 9.62 -56.20 -11.19
CA VAL A 18 9.42 -55.26 -12.33
C VAL A 18 8.08 -54.52 -12.19
N ILE A 19 7.01 -55.20 -11.76
CA ILE A 19 5.71 -54.56 -11.51
C ILE A 19 5.78 -53.60 -10.31
N PHE A 20 6.54 -53.94 -9.23
CA PHE A 20 6.76 -53.08 -8.08
C PHE A 20 7.69 -51.89 -8.39
N GLY A 21 8.67 -52.07 -9.30
CA GLY A 21 9.54 -50.98 -9.77
C GLY A 21 8.84 -49.99 -10.68
N ILE A 22 7.83 -50.41 -11.46
CA ILE A 22 7.02 -49.53 -12.31
C ILE A 22 6.00 -48.76 -11.48
N SER A 23 5.52 -49.32 -10.37
CA SER A 23 4.58 -48.63 -9.45
C SER A 23 5.25 -47.54 -8.59
N MET A 24 6.57 -47.50 -8.46
CA MET A 24 7.31 -46.48 -7.71
C MET A 24 7.76 -45.29 -8.56
N LEU A 25 7.57 -45.31 -9.89
CA LEU A 25 7.86 -44.19 -10.79
C LEU A 25 6.62 -43.41 -11.21
N SER A 26 5.52 -43.54 -10.49
CA SER A 26 4.47 -42.54 -10.51
C SER A 26 4.96 -41.31 -9.74
N ALA A 27 5.91 -40.58 -10.31
CA ALA A 27 6.15 -39.22 -9.89
C ALA A 27 4.79 -38.52 -9.92
N ASN A 28 4.27 -38.18 -8.75
CA ASN A 28 3.16 -37.25 -8.65
C ASN A 28 3.63 -35.94 -9.33
N ILE A 29 3.42 -35.87 -10.63
CA ILE A 29 3.39 -34.59 -11.31
C ILE A 29 2.16 -33.92 -10.69
N ALA A 30 2.37 -33.14 -9.64
CA ALA A 30 1.35 -32.22 -9.15
C ALA A 30 1.05 -31.30 -10.31
N ILE A 31 0.00 -31.64 -11.08
CA ILE A 31 -0.51 -30.78 -12.15
C ILE A 31 -0.99 -29.54 -11.40
N ALA A 32 -0.31 -28.43 -11.58
CA ALA A 32 -0.72 -27.16 -11.01
C ALA A 32 -2.16 -26.91 -11.50
N GLN A 33 -3.09 -26.82 -10.57
CA GLN A 33 -4.50 -26.63 -10.88
C GLN A 33 -4.71 -25.26 -11.50
N SER A 34 -5.36 -25.23 -12.66
CA SER A 34 -5.75 -23.97 -13.31
C SER A 34 -6.89 -23.32 -12.52
N LEU A 35 -6.63 -22.15 -11.96
CA LEU A 35 -7.54 -21.41 -11.09
C LEU A 35 -8.02 -20.12 -11.76
N HIS A 36 -9.22 -19.68 -11.41
CA HIS A 36 -9.81 -18.41 -11.88
C HIS A 36 -9.28 -17.18 -11.12
N GLY A 37 -8.54 -17.38 -10.07
CA GLY A 37 -7.96 -16.34 -9.21
C GLY A 37 -6.85 -16.88 -8.33
N ILE A 38 -6.15 -15.98 -7.66
CA ILE A 38 -5.10 -16.26 -6.70
C ILE A 38 -5.29 -15.38 -5.47
N SER A 39 -5.05 -15.92 -4.28
CA SER A 39 -5.00 -15.15 -3.04
C SER A 39 -3.62 -15.25 -2.39
N MET A 40 -3.21 -14.19 -1.69
CA MET A 40 -1.97 -14.21 -0.89
C MET A 40 -2.10 -15.18 0.29
N HIS A 41 -3.29 -15.27 0.87
CA HIS A 41 -3.61 -16.08 2.04
C HIS A 41 -4.85 -16.94 1.74
N GLY A 42 -4.71 -18.25 1.83
CA GLY A 42 -5.79 -19.19 1.51
C GLY A 42 -6.21 -19.16 0.04
N ASP A 43 -7.45 -19.54 -0.21
CA ASP A 43 -8.05 -19.54 -1.55
C ASP A 43 -8.81 -18.23 -1.83
N PRO A 44 -9.00 -17.85 -3.10
CA PRO A 44 -9.90 -16.75 -3.46
C PRO A 44 -11.33 -17.00 -2.95
N GLY A 45 -11.94 -15.99 -2.33
CA GLY A 45 -13.26 -16.12 -1.69
C GLY A 45 -14.41 -16.28 -2.68
N LEU A 46 -14.28 -15.79 -3.92
CA LEU A 46 -15.32 -15.98 -4.93
C LEU A 46 -15.14 -17.32 -5.64
N PRO A 47 -16.24 -18.09 -5.86
CA PRO A 47 -16.21 -19.32 -6.62
C PRO A 47 -15.94 -19.06 -8.11
N SER A 48 -15.47 -20.07 -8.86
CA SER A 48 -15.12 -19.92 -10.28
C SER A 48 -16.28 -19.47 -11.18
N ASN A 49 -17.51 -19.68 -10.75
CA ASN A 49 -18.75 -19.33 -11.47
C ASN A 49 -19.41 -18.03 -10.94
N TYR A 50 -18.67 -17.19 -10.20
CA TYR A 50 -19.21 -15.93 -9.70
C TYR A 50 -19.77 -15.07 -10.85
N LYS A 51 -20.81 -14.26 -10.55
CA LYS A 51 -21.54 -13.48 -11.58
C LYS A 51 -21.19 -11.99 -11.55
N LYS A 52 -20.70 -11.50 -10.43
CA LYS A 52 -20.26 -10.11 -10.23
C LYS A 52 -19.43 -10.02 -8.96
N PHE A 53 -18.71 -8.91 -8.80
CA PHE A 53 -18.12 -8.58 -7.51
C PHE A 53 -19.19 -8.17 -6.50
N SER A 54 -18.99 -8.49 -5.22
CA SER A 54 -19.98 -8.30 -4.16
C SER A 54 -20.42 -6.84 -3.99
N PHE A 55 -19.54 -5.88 -4.23
CA PHE A 55 -19.80 -4.44 -4.13
C PHE A 55 -20.46 -3.83 -5.39
N ALA A 56 -20.55 -4.58 -6.51
CA ALA A 56 -21.12 -4.07 -7.75
C ALA A 56 -22.64 -4.24 -7.78
N ASP A 57 -23.38 -3.23 -8.28
CA ASP A 57 -24.82 -3.30 -8.51
C ASP A 57 -25.12 -3.39 -10.01
N SER A 58 -25.61 -4.56 -10.45
CA SER A 58 -25.96 -4.81 -11.85
C SER A 58 -27.20 -4.04 -12.35
N ARG A 59 -27.94 -3.39 -11.45
CA ARG A 59 -29.10 -2.54 -11.81
C ARG A 59 -28.70 -1.11 -12.19
N THR A 60 -27.40 -0.81 -12.17
CA THR A 60 -26.88 0.54 -12.46
C THR A 60 -27.14 0.92 -13.91
N VAL A 61 -27.63 2.14 -14.14
CA VAL A 61 -27.85 2.69 -15.47
C VAL A 61 -26.51 3.17 -16.04
N ILE A 62 -26.26 2.82 -17.31
CA ILE A 62 -25.07 3.30 -18.04
C ILE A 62 -25.37 4.69 -18.58
N GLY A 63 -24.49 5.66 -18.33
CA GLY A 63 -24.61 7.02 -18.85
C GLY A 63 -24.02 8.06 -17.92
N GLY A 64 -24.37 9.30 -18.19
CA GLY A 64 -23.98 10.46 -17.38
C GLY A 64 -22.49 10.82 -17.43
N LYS A 65 -22.17 11.87 -16.67
CA LYS A 65 -20.81 12.40 -16.49
C LYS A 65 -20.51 12.49 -15.01
N LEU A 66 -19.29 12.20 -14.62
CA LEU A 66 -18.76 12.40 -13.27
C LEU A 66 -17.52 13.28 -13.35
N THR A 67 -17.57 14.45 -12.74
CA THR A 67 -16.44 15.38 -12.63
C THR A 67 -15.82 15.29 -11.24
N ARG A 68 -14.50 15.09 -11.18
CA ARG A 68 -13.70 15.08 -9.96
C ARG A 68 -12.66 16.18 -9.99
N ALA A 69 -12.31 16.69 -8.81
CA ALA A 69 -11.20 17.61 -8.66
C ALA A 69 -9.93 16.87 -8.29
N GLU A 70 -8.81 17.30 -8.87
CA GLU A 70 -7.47 16.88 -8.49
C GLU A 70 -6.59 18.12 -8.22
N ILE A 71 -5.60 17.96 -7.33
CA ILE A 71 -4.69 19.05 -7.00
C ILE A 71 -3.37 18.86 -7.72
N GLY A 72 -2.88 19.93 -8.34
CA GLY A 72 -1.63 19.93 -9.09
C GLY A 72 -1.84 20.02 -10.59
N SER A 73 -1.15 19.18 -11.37
CA SER A 73 -1.11 19.25 -12.83
C SER A 73 -0.62 17.92 -13.40
N PHE A 74 -0.75 17.72 -14.69
CA PHE A 74 -0.17 16.59 -15.43
C PHE A 74 0.49 17.06 -16.73
N ASP A 75 1.55 16.37 -17.14
CA ASP A 75 2.35 16.68 -18.32
C ASP A 75 2.74 15.43 -19.15
N SER A 76 2.18 14.26 -18.79
CA SER A 76 2.47 12.99 -19.46
C SER A 76 1.26 12.09 -19.51
N LEU A 77 1.08 11.32 -20.59
CA LEU A 77 0.13 10.21 -20.65
C LEU A 77 0.81 8.82 -20.56
N ASN A 78 2.02 8.78 -20.02
CA ASN A 78 2.70 7.54 -19.68
C ASN A 78 2.77 7.38 -18.15
N PRO A 79 1.90 6.56 -17.52
CA PRO A 79 1.87 6.40 -16.06
C PRO A 79 2.97 5.47 -15.52
N PHE A 80 3.82 4.91 -16.37
CA PHE A 80 4.80 3.89 -16.01
C PHE A 80 6.23 4.43 -15.84
N LEU A 81 6.43 5.72 -16.08
CA LEU A 81 7.70 6.42 -15.93
C LEU A 81 7.78 7.18 -14.62
N VAL A 82 9.01 7.45 -14.17
CA VAL A 82 9.29 8.39 -13.08
C VAL A 82 9.23 9.84 -13.58
N ARG A 83 9.68 10.06 -14.82
CA ARG A 83 9.67 11.39 -15.45
C ARG A 83 8.27 11.74 -15.92
N GLY A 84 7.84 12.94 -15.62
CA GLY A 84 6.50 13.42 -15.91
C GLY A 84 5.46 12.97 -14.87
N THR A 85 4.32 13.65 -14.88
CA THR A 85 3.18 13.35 -14.02
C THR A 85 2.00 12.93 -14.89
N ALA A 86 1.54 11.70 -14.73
CA ALA A 86 0.38 11.19 -15.43
C ALA A 86 -0.92 11.62 -14.72
N PRO A 87 -2.01 11.88 -15.47
CA PRO A 87 -3.28 12.26 -14.86
C PRO A 87 -3.92 11.09 -14.10
N GLU A 88 -4.71 11.45 -13.10
CA GLU A 88 -5.50 10.50 -12.33
C GLU A 88 -6.47 9.72 -13.22
N GLY A 89 -6.75 8.48 -12.89
CA GLY A 89 -7.61 7.59 -13.64
C GLY A 89 -6.97 6.93 -14.87
N LEU A 90 -5.88 7.47 -15.42
CA LEU A 90 -5.27 6.95 -16.65
C LEU A 90 -4.84 5.48 -16.48
N ARG A 91 -4.09 5.18 -15.41
CA ARG A 91 -3.60 3.82 -15.15
C ARG A 91 -4.74 2.87 -14.82
N GLU A 92 -5.76 3.33 -14.10
CA GLU A 92 -6.85 2.52 -13.59
C GLU A 92 -7.88 2.17 -14.65
N PHE A 93 -8.24 3.12 -15.51
CA PHE A 93 -9.38 2.95 -16.42
C PHE A 93 -8.98 2.63 -17.86
N VAL A 94 -7.77 2.97 -18.26
CA VAL A 94 -7.32 2.82 -19.65
C VAL A 94 -6.43 1.58 -19.83
N PHE A 95 -5.57 1.27 -18.86
CA PHE A 95 -4.67 0.12 -18.94
C PHE A 95 -5.17 -1.05 -18.07
N GLU A 96 -5.10 -2.23 -18.63
CA GLU A 96 -5.40 -3.46 -17.90
C GLU A 96 -4.14 -4.30 -17.66
N SER A 97 -4.28 -5.26 -16.75
CA SER A 97 -3.27 -6.24 -16.37
C SER A 97 -3.80 -7.66 -16.58
N LEU A 98 -2.95 -8.65 -16.37
CA LEU A 98 -3.36 -10.07 -16.51
C LEU A 98 -4.49 -10.42 -15.55
N MET A 99 -4.46 -9.85 -14.34
CA MET A 99 -5.43 -10.09 -13.27
C MET A 99 -6.01 -8.77 -12.77
N VAL A 100 -7.17 -8.80 -12.12
CA VAL A 100 -7.85 -7.65 -11.50
C VAL A 100 -7.99 -7.83 -10.00
N ARG A 101 -7.85 -6.73 -9.23
CA ARG A 101 -8.09 -6.71 -7.78
C ARG A 101 -9.57 -6.74 -7.46
N HIS A 102 -9.91 -7.47 -6.41
CA HIS A 102 -11.22 -7.37 -5.77
C HIS A 102 -11.12 -6.43 -4.55
N ASN A 103 -11.79 -5.27 -4.60
CA ASN A 103 -11.65 -4.24 -3.55
C ASN A 103 -12.20 -4.68 -2.18
N GLY A 104 -13.16 -5.59 -2.15
CA GLY A 104 -13.69 -6.18 -0.92
C GLY A 104 -12.92 -7.41 -0.43
N GLU A 105 -11.89 -7.84 -1.17
CA GLU A 105 -11.05 -8.99 -0.86
C GLU A 105 -9.59 -8.63 -1.18
N PRO A 106 -8.92 -7.88 -0.29
CA PRO A 106 -7.69 -7.16 -0.60
C PRO A 106 -6.49 -8.04 -0.95
N PHE A 107 -6.55 -9.34 -0.64
CA PHE A 107 -5.48 -10.31 -0.91
C PHE A 107 -5.68 -11.11 -2.18
N ALA A 108 -6.82 -10.95 -2.86
CA ALA A 108 -7.19 -11.78 -4.00
C ALA A 108 -7.16 -11.00 -5.32
N LEU A 109 -6.71 -11.71 -6.35
CA LEU A 109 -6.79 -11.30 -7.75
C LEU A 109 -7.60 -12.31 -8.53
N TYR A 110 -8.37 -11.81 -9.48
CA TYR A 110 -9.20 -12.62 -10.40
C TYR A 110 -8.78 -12.39 -11.84
N GLY A 111 -9.03 -13.38 -12.70
CA GLY A 111 -8.62 -13.31 -14.10
C GLY A 111 -9.25 -12.14 -14.85
N LEU A 112 -8.40 -11.34 -15.53
CA LEU A 112 -8.80 -10.20 -16.39
C LEU A 112 -8.37 -10.49 -17.83
N LEU A 113 -7.20 -10.02 -18.31
CA LEU A 113 -6.67 -10.41 -19.60
C LEU A 113 -6.28 -11.90 -19.63
N ALA A 114 -5.90 -12.46 -18.49
CA ALA A 114 -5.78 -13.91 -18.31
C ALA A 114 -7.12 -14.49 -17.86
N GLU A 115 -7.52 -15.61 -18.44
CA GLU A 115 -8.71 -16.38 -18.01
C GLU A 115 -8.41 -17.29 -16.83
N SER A 116 -7.15 -17.71 -16.68
CA SER A 116 -6.72 -18.57 -15.60
C SER A 116 -5.26 -18.34 -15.20
N ILE A 117 -4.95 -18.78 -13.99
CA ILE A 117 -3.63 -18.75 -13.37
C ILE A 117 -3.29 -20.12 -12.79
N GLU A 118 -2.04 -20.54 -12.93
CA GLU A 118 -1.48 -21.74 -12.33
C GLU A 118 -0.20 -21.34 -11.57
N THR A 119 -0.06 -21.74 -10.32
CA THR A 119 1.14 -21.46 -9.52
C THR A 119 1.73 -22.76 -9.00
N ALA A 120 3.05 -22.81 -8.91
CA ALA A 120 3.72 -23.83 -8.10
C ALA A 120 3.32 -23.65 -6.60
N GLU A 121 3.33 -24.73 -5.82
CA GLU A 121 2.96 -24.70 -4.40
C GLU A 121 3.88 -23.77 -3.59
N ASP A 122 5.16 -23.76 -3.90
CA ASP A 122 6.18 -22.89 -3.33
C ASP A 122 6.17 -21.47 -3.92
N ARG A 123 5.31 -21.21 -4.93
CA ARG A 123 5.24 -19.97 -5.69
C ARG A 123 6.51 -19.58 -6.45
N SER A 124 7.37 -20.54 -6.74
CA SER A 124 8.57 -20.34 -7.57
C SER A 124 8.27 -20.05 -9.04
N ALA A 125 7.06 -20.26 -9.50
CA ALA A 125 6.62 -19.98 -10.85
C ALA A 125 5.12 -19.65 -10.91
N VAL A 126 4.73 -18.91 -11.97
CA VAL A 126 3.34 -18.63 -12.30
C VAL A 126 3.11 -18.74 -13.80
N THR A 127 2.01 -19.37 -14.18
CA THR A 127 1.57 -19.49 -15.58
C THR A 127 0.22 -18.82 -15.75
N PHE A 128 0.08 -17.97 -16.76
CA PHE A 128 -1.18 -17.33 -17.14
C PHE A 128 -1.64 -17.85 -18.49
N THR A 129 -2.95 -18.11 -18.63
CA THR A 129 -3.60 -18.42 -19.91
C THR A 129 -4.36 -17.17 -20.36
N LEU A 130 -4.01 -16.61 -21.52
CA LEU A 130 -4.67 -15.41 -22.03
C LEU A 130 -6.05 -15.72 -22.61
N ARG A 131 -6.99 -14.78 -22.43
CA ARG A 131 -8.29 -14.81 -23.09
C ARG A 131 -8.15 -14.55 -24.59
N LYS A 132 -8.77 -15.38 -25.39
CA LYS A 132 -8.78 -15.26 -26.85
C LYS A 132 -9.58 -14.04 -27.35
N GLU A 133 -10.57 -13.60 -26.58
CA GLU A 133 -11.41 -12.43 -26.84
C GLU A 133 -10.75 -11.09 -26.45
N ALA A 134 -9.67 -11.10 -25.68
CA ALA A 134 -9.00 -9.85 -25.24
C ALA A 134 -8.51 -9.00 -26.41
N ARG A 135 -8.86 -7.72 -26.40
CA ARG A 135 -8.53 -6.75 -27.47
C ARG A 135 -8.07 -5.42 -26.89
N PHE A 136 -7.21 -4.77 -27.62
CA PHE A 136 -6.91 -3.35 -27.41
C PHE A 136 -8.01 -2.45 -27.99
N SER A 137 -8.01 -1.17 -27.64
CA SER A 137 -9.01 -0.19 -28.07
C SER A 137 -8.98 0.11 -29.58
N ASP A 138 -7.92 -0.27 -30.28
CA ASP A 138 -7.82 -0.24 -31.75
C ASP A 138 -8.34 -1.53 -32.41
N GLY A 139 -8.89 -2.47 -31.65
CA GLY A 139 -9.46 -3.73 -32.10
C GLY A 139 -8.46 -4.87 -32.27
N LYS A 140 -7.16 -4.63 -32.16
CA LYS A 140 -6.14 -5.70 -32.28
C LYS A 140 -6.18 -6.62 -31.06
N PRO A 141 -5.94 -7.95 -31.27
CA PRO A 141 -5.94 -8.91 -30.16
C PRO A 141 -4.75 -8.68 -29.24
N VAL A 142 -4.97 -8.93 -27.92
CA VAL A 142 -3.89 -9.04 -26.96
C VAL A 142 -3.22 -10.40 -27.11
N ARG A 143 -1.91 -10.44 -27.26
CA ARG A 143 -1.12 -11.64 -27.55
C ARG A 143 -0.04 -11.85 -26.48
N ILE A 144 0.55 -13.05 -26.47
CA ILE A 144 1.70 -13.37 -25.59
C ILE A 144 2.89 -12.44 -25.87
N GLU A 145 3.08 -12.02 -27.12
CA GLU A 145 4.11 -11.06 -27.53
C GLU A 145 3.95 -9.73 -26.79
N ASP A 146 2.72 -9.23 -26.63
CA ASP A 146 2.45 -8.00 -25.88
C ASP A 146 2.78 -8.16 -24.39
N VAL A 147 2.53 -9.35 -23.81
CA VAL A 147 2.89 -9.64 -22.41
C VAL A 147 4.41 -9.65 -22.23
N ILE A 148 5.14 -10.31 -23.10
CA ILE A 148 6.61 -10.36 -23.08
C ILE A 148 7.19 -8.95 -23.30
N PHE A 149 6.70 -8.23 -24.29
CA PHE A 149 7.09 -6.84 -24.56
C PHE A 149 6.89 -5.94 -23.33
N SER A 150 5.74 -6.06 -22.66
CA SER A 150 5.42 -5.29 -21.46
C SER A 150 6.39 -5.61 -20.33
N TYR A 151 6.64 -6.90 -20.08
CA TYR A 151 7.58 -7.35 -19.07
C TYR A 151 9.00 -6.80 -19.32
N GLU A 152 9.54 -6.98 -20.52
CA GLU A 152 10.88 -6.54 -20.88
C GLU A 152 11.02 -5.02 -20.80
N THR A 153 10.03 -4.29 -21.33
CA THR A 153 10.02 -2.82 -21.32
C THR A 153 9.96 -2.26 -19.91
N LEU A 154 9.05 -2.78 -19.08
CA LEU A 154 8.89 -2.28 -17.72
C LEU A 154 10.04 -2.71 -16.79
N LYS A 155 10.62 -3.89 -17.01
CA LYS A 155 11.84 -4.34 -16.32
C LYS A 155 13.02 -3.42 -16.63
N ALA A 156 13.19 -3.02 -17.89
CA ALA A 156 14.31 -2.19 -18.31
C ALA A 156 14.11 -0.69 -18.02
N ARG A 157 12.92 -0.15 -18.27
CA ARG A 157 12.64 1.29 -18.35
C ARG A 157 11.51 1.77 -17.44
N GLY A 158 10.79 0.87 -16.77
CA GLY A 158 9.70 1.21 -15.86
C GLY A 158 10.16 1.89 -14.57
N ARG A 159 9.21 2.22 -13.73
CA ARG A 159 9.47 2.76 -12.39
C ARG A 159 10.36 1.83 -11.57
N PRO A 160 11.07 2.33 -10.55
CA PRO A 160 11.99 1.50 -9.73
C PRO A 160 11.36 0.21 -9.18
N ASN A 161 10.10 0.25 -8.76
CA ASN A 161 9.38 -0.93 -8.30
C ASN A 161 9.18 -1.98 -9.42
N HIS A 162 8.86 -1.57 -10.66
CA HIS A 162 8.78 -2.50 -11.79
C HIS A 162 10.13 -3.18 -12.03
N ARG A 163 11.22 -2.39 -12.08
CA ARG A 163 12.57 -2.91 -12.28
C ARG A 163 12.98 -3.87 -11.18
N TYR A 164 12.67 -3.57 -9.94
CA TYR A 164 12.99 -4.41 -8.79
C TYR A 164 12.24 -5.76 -8.85
N TYR A 165 10.91 -5.73 -8.89
CA TYR A 165 10.12 -6.96 -8.84
C TYR A 165 10.24 -7.80 -10.12
N TYR A 166 10.21 -7.18 -11.29
CA TYR A 166 10.35 -7.92 -12.55
C TYR A 166 11.78 -8.41 -12.76
N GLY A 167 12.76 -7.81 -12.08
CA GLY A 167 14.14 -8.31 -12.00
C GLY A 167 14.28 -9.65 -11.29
N GLN A 168 13.31 -10.04 -10.45
CA GLN A 168 13.28 -11.34 -9.77
C GLN A 168 12.84 -12.50 -10.69
N VAL A 169 12.40 -12.22 -11.90
CA VAL A 169 12.08 -13.24 -12.91
C VAL A 169 13.36 -13.71 -13.57
N THR A 170 13.63 -15.02 -13.48
CA THR A 170 14.82 -15.68 -14.06
C THR A 170 14.60 -16.16 -15.48
N SER A 171 13.38 -16.62 -15.81
CA SER A 171 13.02 -17.00 -17.18
C SER A 171 11.55 -16.73 -17.49
N VAL A 172 11.27 -16.53 -18.78
CA VAL A 172 9.91 -16.42 -19.33
C VAL A 172 9.76 -17.50 -20.39
N GLU A 173 8.78 -18.39 -20.22
CA GLU A 173 8.54 -19.57 -21.04
C GLU A 173 7.18 -19.49 -21.73
N ARG A 174 7.04 -20.18 -22.87
CA ARG A 174 5.78 -20.34 -23.60
C ARG A 174 5.40 -21.83 -23.63
N PRO A 175 4.76 -22.36 -22.56
CA PRO A 175 4.46 -23.80 -22.46
C PRO A 175 3.56 -24.34 -23.56
N SER A 176 2.64 -23.52 -24.04
CA SER A 176 1.72 -23.83 -25.14
C SER A 176 1.12 -22.55 -25.72
N PRO A 177 0.43 -22.61 -26.88
CA PRO A 177 -0.26 -21.45 -27.42
C PRO A 177 -1.21 -20.80 -26.42
N GLY A 178 -1.12 -19.46 -26.26
CA GLY A 178 -1.92 -18.68 -25.33
C GLY A 178 -1.49 -18.76 -23.87
N LYS A 179 -0.43 -19.50 -23.53
CA LYS A 179 0.12 -19.58 -22.17
C LYS A 179 1.49 -18.93 -22.07
N ILE A 180 1.71 -18.24 -20.95
CA ILE A 180 2.99 -17.65 -20.58
C ILE A 180 3.33 -18.01 -19.14
N LYS A 181 4.55 -18.45 -18.89
CA LYS A 181 5.05 -18.83 -17.57
C LYS A 181 6.24 -17.95 -17.19
N PHE A 182 6.21 -17.43 -15.97
CA PHE A 182 7.30 -16.70 -15.32
C PHE A 182 7.89 -17.58 -14.22
N VAL A 183 9.21 -17.77 -14.25
CA VAL A 183 9.96 -18.49 -13.22
C VAL A 183 10.72 -17.47 -12.39
N PHE A 184 10.69 -17.63 -11.07
CA PHE A 184 11.25 -16.66 -10.13
C PHE A 184 12.57 -17.15 -9.53
N ASN A 185 13.35 -16.19 -9.02
CA ASN A 185 14.53 -16.47 -8.25
C ASN A 185 14.15 -17.17 -6.92
N THR A 186 14.76 -18.33 -6.66
CA THR A 186 14.52 -19.13 -5.44
C THR A 186 15.54 -18.88 -4.33
N ASP A 187 16.62 -18.13 -4.60
CA ASP A 187 17.63 -17.80 -3.57
C ASP A 187 17.07 -16.83 -2.52
N ASN A 188 16.12 -15.98 -2.94
CA ASN A 188 15.38 -15.09 -2.05
C ASN A 188 13.89 -15.13 -2.45
N PRO A 189 13.15 -16.16 -1.99
CA PRO A 189 11.78 -16.41 -2.43
C PRO A 189 10.83 -15.30 -1.96
N ASP A 190 10.13 -14.71 -2.90
CA ASP A 190 9.08 -13.72 -2.66
C ASP A 190 7.71 -14.28 -3.06
N ARG A 191 6.90 -14.58 -2.07
CA ARG A 191 5.57 -15.17 -2.26
C ARG A 191 4.56 -14.21 -2.93
N GLU A 192 4.86 -12.92 -3.01
CA GLU A 192 4.00 -11.92 -3.65
C GLU A 192 4.21 -11.84 -5.16
N LEU A 193 5.32 -12.34 -5.69
CA LEU A 193 5.67 -12.21 -7.11
C LEU A 193 4.58 -12.69 -8.09
N PRO A 194 3.88 -13.83 -7.87
CA PRO A 194 2.77 -14.22 -8.73
C PRO A 194 1.66 -13.18 -8.84
N LEU A 195 1.33 -12.51 -7.72
CA LEU A 195 0.31 -11.45 -7.69
C LEU A 195 0.83 -10.17 -8.35
N ILE A 196 2.11 -9.83 -8.10
CA ILE A 196 2.76 -8.64 -8.68
C ILE A 196 2.82 -8.77 -10.21
N ILE A 197 3.22 -9.92 -10.74
CA ILE A 197 3.21 -10.19 -12.19
C ILE A 197 1.77 -10.20 -12.72
N GLY A 198 0.82 -10.77 -11.97
CA GLY A 198 -0.61 -10.71 -12.33
C GLY A 198 -1.14 -9.29 -12.51
N LEU A 199 -0.59 -8.31 -11.78
CA LEU A 199 -0.94 -6.88 -11.88
C LEU A 199 -0.08 -6.08 -12.86
N MET A 200 0.80 -6.74 -13.61
CA MET A 200 1.61 -6.08 -14.63
C MET A 200 0.71 -5.51 -15.74
N PRO A 201 0.81 -4.19 -16.05
CA PRO A 201 0.06 -3.61 -17.15
C PRO A 201 0.53 -4.17 -18.50
N ILE A 202 -0.41 -4.46 -19.39
CA ILE A 202 -0.10 -5.00 -20.71
C ILE A 202 -0.16 -3.89 -21.75
N LEU A 203 0.97 -3.70 -22.43
CA LEU A 203 1.20 -2.67 -23.44
C LEU A 203 1.14 -3.29 -24.83
N PRO A 204 0.50 -2.63 -25.82
CA PRO A 204 0.48 -3.12 -27.20
C PRO A 204 1.86 -2.97 -27.85
N GLU A 205 2.54 -4.09 -28.13
CA GLU A 205 3.85 -4.09 -28.79
C GLU A 205 3.81 -3.30 -30.10
N HIS A 206 2.78 -3.46 -30.90
CA HIS A 206 2.64 -2.83 -32.20
C HIS A 206 2.55 -1.29 -32.16
N VAL A 207 2.25 -0.71 -30.97
CA VAL A 207 2.20 0.75 -30.77
C VAL A 207 3.51 1.26 -30.20
N TYR A 208 4.07 0.55 -29.22
CA TYR A 208 5.24 1.03 -28.46
C TYR A 208 6.58 0.54 -29.03
N LYS A 209 6.60 -0.50 -29.87
CA LYS A 209 7.82 -0.98 -30.52
C LYS A 209 8.34 0.08 -31.49
N GLY A 210 9.58 0.53 -31.27
CA GLY A 210 10.20 1.59 -32.07
C GLY A 210 9.90 3.01 -31.60
N MET A 211 9.05 3.19 -30.54
CA MET A 211 8.90 4.48 -29.88
C MET A 211 9.88 4.58 -28.70
N ALA A 212 10.31 5.80 -28.39
CA ALA A 212 11.07 6.06 -27.18
C ALA A 212 10.09 5.97 -25.98
N PHE A 213 10.05 4.82 -25.30
CA PHE A 213 9.17 4.58 -24.16
C PHE A 213 9.38 5.61 -23.04
N ASP A 214 10.60 6.16 -22.95
CA ASP A 214 11.01 7.12 -21.93
C ASP A 214 10.57 8.56 -22.25
N ASP A 215 9.99 8.81 -23.43
CA ASP A 215 9.53 10.13 -23.80
C ASP A 215 8.22 10.49 -23.09
N VAL A 216 8.21 11.71 -22.55
CA VAL A 216 7.00 12.34 -22.02
C VAL A 216 6.10 12.68 -23.22
N SER A 217 4.95 12.05 -23.32
CA SER A 217 4.02 12.20 -24.43
C SER A 217 2.63 12.53 -23.95
N MET A 218 1.95 13.42 -24.66
CA MET A 218 0.53 13.74 -24.48
C MET A 218 -0.37 13.05 -25.50
N LYS A 219 0.17 12.10 -26.27
CA LYS A 219 -0.62 11.30 -27.23
C LYS A 219 -1.49 10.30 -26.47
N PRO A 220 -2.83 10.26 -26.74
CA PRO A 220 -3.70 9.27 -26.15
C PRO A 220 -3.20 7.84 -26.37
N PRO A 221 -3.07 7.04 -25.30
CA PRO A 221 -2.57 5.68 -25.43
C PRO A 221 -3.62 4.74 -26.02
N VAL A 222 -3.17 3.75 -26.80
CA VAL A 222 -3.92 2.55 -27.12
C VAL A 222 -3.69 1.56 -26.00
N ALA A 223 -4.77 1.05 -25.39
CA ALA A 223 -4.70 0.04 -24.32
C ALA A 223 -6.01 -0.77 -24.30
N SER A 224 -6.16 -1.71 -23.39
CA SER A 224 -7.26 -2.68 -23.38
C SER A 224 -8.44 -2.32 -22.48
N GLY A 225 -8.35 -1.23 -21.71
CA GLY A 225 -9.27 -0.91 -20.63
C GLY A 225 -10.68 -0.45 -21.06
N PRO A 226 -11.60 -0.35 -20.09
CA PRO A 226 -13.00 0.02 -20.31
C PRO A 226 -13.21 1.48 -20.71
N TYR A 227 -12.21 2.33 -20.56
CA TYR A 227 -12.24 3.73 -20.97
C TYR A 227 -11.10 4.07 -21.93
N ILE A 228 -11.35 5.06 -22.78
CA ILE A 228 -10.36 5.68 -23.66
C ILE A 228 -10.26 7.17 -23.36
N VAL A 229 -9.11 7.76 -23.61
CA VAL A 229 -8.94 9.23 -23.50
C VAL A 229 -9.71 9.88 -24.63
N GLU A 230 -10.71 10.73 -24.28
CA GLU A 230 -11.55 11.48 -25.22
C GLU A 230 -11.01 12.88 -25.50
N ALA A 231 -10.61 13.59 -24.45
CA ALA A 231 -10.13 14.98 -24.56
C ALA A 231 -9.04 15.27 -23.52
N ILE A 232 -8.14 16.16 -23.87
CA ILE A 232 -7.01 16.59 -23.03
C ILE A 232 -6.87 18.11 -23.14
N GLU A 233 -6.90 18.77 -21.99
CA GLU A 233 -6.40 20.13 -21.81
C GLU A 233 -5.15 20.01 -20.91
N PRO A 234 -3.92 20.08 -21.47
CA PRO A 234 -2.70 19.78 -20.73
C PRO A 234 -2.60 20.53 -19.42
N GLY A 235 -2.32 19.79 -18.34
CA GLY A 235 -2.19 20.32 -16.98
C GLY A 235 -3.49 20.79 -16.33
N ARG A 236 -4.61 20.84 -17.05
CA ARG A 236 -5.87 21.40 -16.57
C ARG A 236 -7.00 20.38 -16.49
N ARG A 237 -7.25 19.61 -17.55
CA ARG A 237 -8.38 18.67 -17.61
C ARG A 237 -8.07 17.47 -18.46
N ILE A 238 -8.54 16.31 -18.04
CA ILE A 238 -8.61 15.11 -18.87
C ILE A 238 -10.00 14.50 -18.79
N THR A 239 -10.51 14.05 -19.95
CA THR A 239 -11.80 13.37 -20.05
C THR A 239 -11.59 11.98 -20.60
N TYR A 240 -12.11 11.01 -19.87
CA TYR A 240 -12.19 9.61 -20.29
C TYR A 240 -13.62 9.30 -20.71
N ARG A 241 -13.78 8.67 -21.87
CA ARG A 241 -15.06 8.16 -22.35
C ARG A 241 -15.08 6.65 -22.27
N ARG A 242 -16.22 6.10 -21.87
CA ARG A 242 -16.45 4.66 -21.87
C ARG A 242 -16.23 4.10 -23.26
N ASN A 243 -15.44 3.03 -23.37
CA ASN A 243 -15.17 2.35 -24.63
C ASN A 243 -16.39 1.47 -24.99
N LYS A 244 -17.16 1.87 -26.02
CA LYS A 244 -18.35 1.13 -26.47
C LYS A 244 -18.01 -0.26 -27.01
N ASN A 245 -16.78 -0.44 -27.51
CA ASN A 245 -16.26 -1.69 -28.07
C ASN A 245 -15.36 -2.42 -27.06
N TYR A 246 -15.54 -2.16 -25.76
CA TYR A 246 -14.72 -2.81 -24.75
C TYR A 246 -14.94 -4.32 -24.76
N TRP A 247 -13.86 -5.07 -24.96
CA TRP A 247 -13.86 -6.52 -25.12
C TRP A 247 -14.38 -7.26 -23.88
N GLY A 248 -14.12 -6.72 -22.69
CA GLY A 248 -14.43 -7.36 -21.40
C GLY A 248 -15.79 -7.00 -20.81
N VAL A 249 -16.71 -6.38 -21.57
CA VAL A 249 -18.00 -5.90 -21.06
C VAL A 249 -18.88 -7.01 -20.45
N SER A 250 -18.79 -8.24 -20.96
CA SER A 250 -19.57 -9.39 -20.49
C SER A 250 -18.91 -10.18 -19.35
N LEU A 251 -17.70 -9.82 -18.96
CA LEU A 251 -16.98 -10.55 -17.91
C LEU A 251 -17.64 -10.33 -16.53
N PRO A 252 -17.72 -11.37 -15.68
CA PRO A 252 -18.42 -11.30 -14.40
C PRO A 252 -17.95 -10.15 -13.51
N PHE A 253 -16.65 -9.88 -13.43
CA PHE A 253 -16.10 -8.79 -12.61
C PHE A 253 -16.47 -7.39 -13.12
N ASN A 254 -16.91 -7.24 -14.38
CA ASN A 254 -17.37 -5.98 -14.96
C ASN A 254 -18.87 -5.74 -14.81
N ASN A 255 -19.62 -6.77 -14.43
CA ASN A 255 -21.06 -6.65 -14.24
C ASN A 255 -21.37 -5.64 -13.11
N GLY A 256 -22.07 -4.55 -13.44
CA GLY A 256 -22.38 -3.45 -12.53
C GLY A 256 -21.23 -2.47 -12.31
N ARG A 257 -20.18 -2.51 -13.15
CA ARG A 257 -19.03 -1.60 -13.10
C ARG A 257 -18.90 -0.79 -14.39
N HIS A 258 -18.11 0.27 -14.36
CA HIS A 258 -17.83 1.11 -15.53
C HIS A 258 -19.10 1.69 -16.17
N ASN A 259 -20.05 2.15 -15.32
CA ASN A 259 -21.38 2.60 -15.75
C ASN A 259 -21.41 4.07 -16.16
N ILE A 260 -20.45 4.88 -15.75
CA ILE A 260 -20.37 6.30 -16.10
C ILE A 260 -19.87 6.44 -17.54
N GLU A 261 -20.61 7.20 -18.38
CA GLU A 261 -20.22 7.39 -19.79
C GLU A 261 -18.96 8.27 -19.93
N ARG A 262 -18.84 9.34 -19.11
CA ARG A 262 -17.67 10.22 -19.09
C ARG A 262 -17.15 10.44 -17.68
N LEU A 263 -15.87 10.21 -17.48
CA LEU A 263 -15.13 10.56 -16.28
C LEU A 263 -14.25 11.77 -16.61
N GLU A 264 -14.40 12.83 -15.87
CA GLU A 264 -13.67 14.08 -16.06
C GLU A 264 -12.88 14.41 -14.80
N TYR A 265 -11.58 14.69 -14.96
CA TYR A 265 -10.71 15.13 -13.88
C TYR A 265 -10.26 16.55 -14.18
N GLU A 266 -10.66 17.49 -13.33
CA GLU A 266 -10.29 18.89 -13.41
C GLU A 266 -9.23 19.22 -12.37
N TYR A 267 -8.12 19.82 -12.82
CA TYR A 267 -6.96 20.09 -11.99
C TYR A 267 -6.98 21.51 -11.46
N PHE A 268 -6.73 21.63 -10.16
CA PHE A 268 -6.70 22.90 -9.45
C PHE A 268 -5.33 23.12 -8.81
N ARG A 269 -4.95 24.39 -8.68
CA ARG A 269 -3.70 24.76 -8.02
C ARG A 269 -3.64 24.35 -6.55
N ASP A 270 -4.78 24.45 -5.86
CA ASP A 270 -4.88 24.19 -4.43
C ASP A 270 -6.30 23.72 -4.04
N GLU A 271 -6.40 23.13 -2.84
CA GLU A 271 -7.65 22.57 -2.32
C GLU A 271 -8.75 23.60 -2.10
N ASN A 272 -8.41 24.88 -1.80
CA ASN A 272 -9.43 25.89 -1.57
C ASN A 272 -10.13 26.25 -2.88
N SER A 273 -9.36 26.45 -3.96
CA SER A 273 -9.89 26.68 -5.31
C SER A 273 -10.77 25.52 -5.77
N ALA A 274 -10.34 24.27 -5.53
CA ALA A 274 -11.11 23.08 -5.86
C ALA A 274 -12.41 23.00 -5.02
N PHE A 275 -12.36 23.32 -3.74
CA PHE A 275 -13.54 23.32 -2.88
C PHE A 275 -14.54 24.43 -3.27
N GLU A 276 -14.10 25.61 -3.69
CA GLU A 276 -14.99 26.64 -4.23
C GLU A 276 -15.67 26.17 -5.53
N ALA A 277 -14.94 25.48 -6.42
CA ALA A 277 -15.53 24.87 -7.62
C ALA A 277 -16.58 23.78 -7.26
N PHE A 278 -16.31 22.98 -6.23
CA PHE A 278 -17.29 22.02 -5.70
C PHE A 278 -18.54 22.72 -5.16
N LYS A 279 -18.41 23.79 -4.40
CA LYS A 279 -19.54 24.59 -3.90
C LYS A 279 -20.36 25.19 -5.02
N ALA A 280 -19.71 25.58 -6.13
CA ALA A 280 -20.36 26.10 -7.34
C ALA A 280 -21.04 25.01 -8.19
N GLY A 281 -20.91 23.72 -7.84
CA GLY A 281 -21.51 22.60 -8.58
C GLY A 281 -20.74 22.20 -9.84
N LEU A 282 -19.47 22.61 -9.97
CA LEU A 282 -18.60 22.21 -11.08
C LEU A 282 -17.96 20.83 -10.87
N ILE A 283 -17.94 20.35 -9.64
CA ILE A 283 -17.39 19.08 -9.22
C ILE A 283 -18.51 18.24 -8.59
N ASP A 284 -18.65 17.00 -9.04
CA ASP A 284 -19.72 16.09 -8.60
C ASP A 284 -19.33 15.26 -7.36
N LEU A 285 -18.04 14.92 -7.23
CA LEU A 285 -17.53 14.13 -6.12
C LEU A 285 -16.32 14.81 -5.49
N TRP A 286 -16.45 15.12 -4.19
CA TRP A 286 -15.39 15.68 -3.36
C TRP A 286 -15.02 14.71 -2.23
N ARG A 287 -13.73 14.41 -2.09
CA ARG A 287 -13.19 13.67 -0.96
C ARG A 287 -12.59 14.64 0.04
N GLU A 288 -13.28 14.85 1.16
CA GLU A 288 -12.83 15.78 2.18
C GLU A 288 -11.66 15.21 2.99
N THR A 289 -10.59 15.95 3.10
CA THR A 289 -9.38 15.60 3.86
C THR A 289 -9.11 16.54 5.03
N ASP A 290 -9.73 17.75 5.04
CA ASP A 290 -9.59 18.71 6.11
C ASP A 290 -10.66 18.48 7.20
N PRO A 291 -10.28 18.04 8.42
CA PRO A 291 -11.23 17.80 9.49
C PRO A 291 -11.98 19.06 9.94
N LYS A 292 -11.35 20.23 9.87
CA LYS A 292 -12.02 21.49 10.22
C LYS A 292 -13.07 21.84 9.17
N ARG A 293 -12.73 21.72 7.88
CA ARG A 293 -13.68 21.96 6.79
C ARG A 293 -14.83 20.94 6.83
N TRP A 294 -14.55 19.67 7.16
CA TRP A 294 -15.57 18.66 7.39
C TRP A 294 -16.58 19.10 8.45
N GLN A 295 -16.14 19.69 9.57
CA GLN A 295 -17.01 20.12 10.67
C GLN A 295 -17.79 21.40 10.33
N THR A 296 -17.15 22.39 9.74
CA THR A 296 -17.68 23.75 9.67
C THR A 296 -17.85 24.30 8.25
N GLY A 297 -17.21 23.71 7.24
CA GLY A 297 -17.13 24.24 5.89
C GLY A 297 -18.37 24.00 5.03
N TYR A 298 -19.25 23.09 5.43
CA TYR A 298 -20.42 22.68 4.63
C TYR A 298 -21.70 23.47 5.01
N ASN A 299 -21.55 24.76 5.36
CA ASN A 299 -22.67 25.66 5.64
C ASN A 299 -22.93 26.64 4.49
N PHE A 300 -23.24 26.12 3.31
CA PHE A 300 -23.61 26.89 2.13
C PHE A 300 -24.92 26.37 1.50
N PRO A 301 -25.58 27.09 0.61
CA PRO A 301 -26.94 26.76 0.14
C PRO A 301 -27.10 25.33 -0.34
N ALA A 302 -26.23 24.86 -1.25
CA ALA A 302 -26.34 23.50 -1.82
C ALA A 302 -26.20 22.37 -0.78
N ALA A 303 -25.45 22.60 0.30
CA ALA A 303 -25.34 21.63 1.40
C ALA A 303 -26.55 21.69 2.35
N ARG A 304 -27.15 22.88 2.55
CA ARG A 304 -28.32 23.05 3.40
C ARG A 304 -29.61 22.53 2.76
N ASP A 305 -29.74 22.68 1.45
CA ASP A 305 -30.94 22.25 0.71
C ASP A 305 -30.86 20.80 0.19
N GLY A 306 -29.79 20.07 0.56
CA GLY A 306 -29.66 18.63 0.27
C GLY A 306 -29.17 18.29 -1.14
N ARG A 307 -28.79 19.26 -1.96
CA ARG A 307 -28.14 19.00 -3.27
C ARG A 307 -26.75 18.37 -3.09
N ILE A 308 -26.09 18.62 -1.96
CA ILE A 308 -24.85 17.99 -1.57
C ILE A 308 -25.12 17.03 -0.40
N ILE A 309 -24.73 15.78 -0.59
CA ILE A 309 -24.83 14.74 0.44
C ILE A 309 -23.47 14.55 1.08
N LYS A 310 -23.37 14.87 2.38
CA LYS A 310 -22.20 14.65 3.20
C LYS A 310 -22.28 13.25 3.83
N LYS A 311 -21.31 12.38 3.53
CA LYS A 311 -21.34 10.99 3.99
C LYS A 311 -19.97 10.54 4.49
N GLU A 312 -19.94 9.96 5.68
CA GLU A 312 -18.79 9.22 6.20
C GLU A 312 -18.88 7.75 5.79
N ILE A 313 -17.80 7.24 5.20
CA ILE A 313 -17.72 5.87 4.69
C ILE A 313 -16.62 5.13 5.46
N LYS A 314 -17.02 4.12 6.25
CA LYS A 314 -16.08 3.21 6.91
C LYS A 314 -15.48 2.26 5.88
N THR A 315 -14.17 2.23 5.79
CA THR A 315 -13.47 1.46 4.76
C THR A 315 -12.93 0.12 5.25
N GLY A 316 -12.71 -0.06 6.56
CA GLY A 316 -12.01 -1.24 7.11
C GLY A 316 -10.52 -1.32 6.72
N ILE A 317 -10.00 -0.33 6.00
CA ILE A 317 -8.58 -0.25 5.62
C ILE A 317 -7.77 0.24 6.83
N PRO A 318 -6.61 -0.36 7.13
CA PRO A 318 -5.76 0.12 8.21
C PRO A 318 -5.40 1.59 8.03
N SER A 319 -5.53 2.37 9.10
CA SER A 319 -5.18 3.80 9.07
C SER A 319 -3.66 4.06 9.01
N GLY A 320 -2.86 3.02 9.24
CA GLY A 320 -1.42 3.14 9.37
C GLY A 320 -0.99 3.82 10.68
N LEU A 321 0.26 4.25 10.75
CA LEU A 321 0.82 4.93 11.91
C LEU A 321 1.34 6.31 11.50
N ARG A 322 0.63 7.38 11.89
CA ARG A 322 1.14 8.75 11.85
C ARG A 322 1.56 9.20 13.23
N GLY A 323 2.78 9.70 13.38
CA GLY A 323 3.26 10.15 14.67
C GLY A 323 4.60 10.89 14.62
N PHE A 324 5.00 11.40 15.77
CA PHE A 324 6.36 11.86 15.99
C PHE A 324 7.29 10.67 16.13
N VAL A 325 8.31 10.62 15.30
CA VAL A 325 9.27 9.52 15.20
C VAL A 325 10.57 9.93 15.84
N PHE A 326 10.95 9.28 16.92
CA PHE A 326 12.25 9.43 17.54
C PHE A 326 13.32 8.70 16.71
N ASN A 327 14.36 9.40 16.29
CA ASN A 327 15.53 8.76 15.70
C ASN A 327 16.45 8.25 16.82
N THR A 328 16.41 6.94 17.07
CA THR A 328 17.21 6.33 18.16
C THR A 328 18.72 6.29 17.88
N ARG A 329 19.15 6.71 16.66
CA ARG A 329 20.57 6.95 16.37
C ARG A 329 21.09 8.16 17.16
N ASN A 330 20.21 9.14 17.47
CA ASN A 330 20.52 10.24 18.39
C ASN A 330 20.68 9.71 19.81
N LYS A 331 21.79 10.11 20.47
CA LYS A 331 22.13 9.71 21.85
C LYS A 331 21.01 9.99 22.86
N SER A 332 20.29 11.10 22.70
CA SER A 332 19.20 11.52 23.59
C SER A 332 17.98 10.57 23.53
N PHE A 333 17.81 9.84 22.44
CA PHE A 333 16.66 8.96 22.24
C PHE A 333 16.98 7.46 22.35
N LYS A 334 18.22 7.09 22.71
CA LYS A 334 18.58 5.68 22.92
C LYS A 334 17.85 5.09 24.12
N ASP A 335 17.70 5.85 25.20
CA ASP A 335 16.99 5.40 26.40
C ASP A 335 15.47 5.39 26.17
N THR A 336 14.86 4.21 26.36
CA THR A 336 13.41 4.02 26.25
C THR A 336 12.61 4.84 27.27
N GLN A 337 13.18 5.06 28.48
CA GLN A 337 12.53 5.87 29.52
C GLN A 337 12.41 7.35 29.08
N VAL A 338 13.43 7.86 28.40
CA VAL A 338 13.38 9.23 27.83
C VAL A 338 12.27 9.31 26.78
N ARG A 339 12.23 8.39 25.82
CA ARG A 339 11.17 8.37 24.80
C ARG A 339 9.79 8.25 25.42
N HIS A 340 9.62 7.40 26.43
CA HIS A 340 8.35 7.24 27.12
C HIS A 340 7.93 8.54 27.83
N ALA A 341 8.84 9.19 28.56
CA ALA A 341 8.57 10.46 29.23
C ALA A 341 8.13 11.55 28.25
N LEU A 342 8.81 11.67 27.11
CA LEU A 342 8.44 12.63 26.07
C LEU A 342 7.09 12.30 25.46
N SER A 343 6.81 11.01 25.18
CA SER A 343 5.51 10.57 24.64
C SER A 343 4.34 10.84 25.58
N MET A 344 4.53 10.72 26.91
CA MET A 344 3.50 11.02 27.91
C MET A 344 3.08 12.50 27.89
N VAL A 345 3.99 13.40 27.57
CA VAL A 345 3.72 14.85 27.53
C VAL A 345 2.92 15.25 26.29
N PHE A 346 2.88 14.40 25.25
CA PHE A 346 2.05 14.63 24.07
C PHE A 346 0.57 14.41 24.42
N ASN A 347 -0.12 15.49 24.76
CA ASN A 347 -1.54 15.44 25.10
C ASN A 347 -2.40 15.40 23.83
N PHE A 348 -2.66 14.18 23.34
CA PHE A 348 -3.45 13.95 22.14
C PHE A 348 -4.87 14.52 22.26
N ASP A 349 -5.54 14.31 23.40
CA ASP A 349 -6.96 14.68 23.57
C ASP A 349 -7.15 16.20 23.44
N TRP A 350 -6.29 16.97 24.10
CA TRP A 350 -6.31 18.43 23.98
C TRP A 350 -5.95 18.90 22.55
N ILE A 351 -4.93 18.30 21.92
CA ILE A 351 -4.54 18.63 20.55
C ILE A 351 -5.68 18.31 19.57
N ASN A 352 -6.27 17.12 19.69
CA ASN A 352 -7.37 16.70 18.85
C ASN A 352 -8.57 17.64 18.96
N LYS A 353 -8.94 18.03 20.16
CA LYS A 353 -10.01 18.99 20.41
C LYS A 353 -9.67 20.39 19.86
N SER A 354 -8.48 20.88 20.16
CA SER A 354 -8.11 22.29 19.88
C SER A 354 -7.68 22.56 18.44
N LEU A 355 -7.01 21.61 17.79
CA LEU A 355 -6.50 21.78 16.43
C LEU A 355 -7.33 21.04 15.37
N PHE A 356 -7.98 19.93 15.73
CA PHE A 356 -8.59 19.02 14.79
C PHE A 356 -10.09 18.76 15.06
N SER A 357 -10.74 19.54 15.94
CA SER A 357 -12.19 19.45 16.22
C SER A 357 -12.67 18.04 16.58
N ASN A 358 -11.84 17.26 17.29
CA ASN A 358 -12.07 15.86 17.67
C ASN A 358 -12.23 14.89 16.49
N ALA A 359 -11.66 15.22 15.32
CA ALA A 359 -11.80 14.41 14.12
C ALA A 359 -10.93 13.14 14.11
N TYR A 360 -9.93 13.05 14.96
CA TYR A 360 -8.98 11.93 14.97
C TYR A 360 -9.18 10.99 16.17
N GLN A 361 -8.66 9.78 16.01
CA GLN A 361 -8.49 8.79 17.08
C GLN A 361 -7.00 8.59 17.37
N ARG A 362 -6.65 8.38 18.65
CA ARG A 362 -5.27 8.02 18.99
C ARG A 362 -4.90 6.69 18.37
N THR A 363 -3.76 6.66 17.69
CA THR A 363 -3.23 5.43 17.10
C THR A 363 -2.59 4.57 18.19
N GLU A 364 -3.06 3.32 18.32
CA GLU A 364 -2.59 2.32 19.28
C GLU A 364 -2.25 0.97 18.62
N SER A 365 -2.44 0.87 17.31
CA SER A 365 -2.04 -0.27 16.51
C SER A 365 -1.57 0.18 15.13
N TYR A 366 -0.56 -0.45 14.56
CA TYR A 366 -0.13 -0.21 13.18
C TYR A 366 -1.22 -0.52 12.15
N PHE A 367 -2.15 -1.38 12.51
CA PHE A 367 -3.28 -1.83 11.69
C PHE A 367 -4.64 -1.36 12.22
N GLN A 368 -4.65 -0.28 13.01
CA GLN A 368 -5.90 0.28 13.54
C GLN A 368 -6.91 0.55 12.42
N ASN A 369 -8.21 0.43 12.72
CA ASN A 369 -9.33 0.50 11.78
C ASN A 369 -9.46 -0.74 10.87
N SER A 370 -8.86 -1.87 11.24
CA SER A 370 -9.00 -3.14 10.50
C SER A 370 -9.00 -4.35 11.44
N ASP A 371 -9.36 -5.50 10.92
CA ASP A 371 -9.36 -6.77 11.65
C ASP A 371 -7.95 -7.26 12.07
N LEU A 372 -6.90 -6.64 11.51
CA LEU A 372 -5.51 -6.91 11.90
C LEU A 372 -5.08 -6.11 13.14
N SER A 373 -5.95 -5.29 13.72
CA SER A 373 -5.61 -4.47 14.88
C SER A 373 -5.50 -5.30 16.14
N ALA A 374 -4.38 -5.18 16.85
CA ALA A 374 -4.19 -5.79 18.18
C ALA A 374 -4.81 -4.95 19.32
N LYS A 375 -5.39 -3.79 19.02
CA LYS A 375 -5.97 -2.90 20.05
C LYS A 375 -7.10 -3.58 20.80
N GLY A 376 -6.94 -3.72 22.13
CA GLY A 376 -7.97 -4.30 23.00
C GLY A 376 -8.11 -5.83 22.89
N HIS A 377 -7.21 -6.49 22.17
CA HIS A 377 -7.23 -7.94 21.99
C HIS A 377 -6.04 -8.60 22.69
N PRO A 378 -6.25 -9.68 23.45
CA PRO A 378 -5.16 -10.48 23.97
C PRO A 378 -4.46 -11.25 22.83
N ALA A 379 -3.15 -11.44 22.98
CA ALA A 379 -2.39 -12.24 22.04
C ALA A 379 -2.92 -13.69 22.01
N SER A 380 -3.18 -14.20 20.82
CA SER A 380 -3.66 -15.57 20.59
C SER A 380 -2.59 -16.60 20.93
N SER A 381 -3.00 -17.86 21.08
CA SER A 381 -2.06 -18.96 21.31
C SER A 381 -1.02 -19.12 20.19
N THR A 382 -1.38 -18.78 18.98
CA THR A 382 -0.48 -18.78 17.82
C THR A 382 0.54 -17.64 17.89
N GLU A 383 0.09 -16.42 18.18
CA GLU A 383 0.97 -15.26 18.35
C GLU A 383 1.95 -15.48 19.51
N LEU A 384 1.50 -16.03 20.64
CA LEU A 384 2.36 -16.37 21.77
C LEU A 384 3.47 -17.38 21.43
N LYS A 385 3.25 -18.28 20.45
CA LYS A 385 4.31 -19.18 19.96
C LYS A 385 5.42 -18.41 19.25
N TYR A 386 5.06 -17.43 18.42
CA TYR A 386 6.02 -16.59 17.70
C TYR A 386 6.72 -15.58 18.60
N LEU A 387 6.05 -15.15 19.67
CA LEU A 387 6.60 -14.21 20.64
C LEU A 387 7.45 -14.86 21.73
N ARG A 388 7.66 -16.17 21.68
CA ARG A 388 8.53 -16.90 22.62
C ARG A 388 9.94 -16.34 22.59
N GLY A 389 10.43 -15.92 23.77
CA GLY A 389 11.77 -15.31 23.89
C GLY A 389 11.79 -13.78 23.76
N ALA A 390 10.74 -13.15 23.24
CA ALA A 390 10.61 -11.70 23.25
C ALA A 390 10.31 -11.21 24.68
N ARG A 391 11.11 -10.26 25.18
CA ARG A 391 10.87 -9.61 26.50
C ARG A 391 9.81 -8.52 26.35
N LEU A 392 8.54 -8.91 26.33
CA LEU A 392 7.41 -7.99 26.21
C LEU A 392 6.75 -7.77 27.58
N PRO A 393 6.29 -6.54 27.85
CA PRO A 393 5.44 -6.26 29.01
C PRO A 393 4.13 -7.06 28.93
N SER A 394 3.68 -7.63 30.06
CA SER A 394 2.47 -8.46 30.11
C SER A 394 1.21 -7.73 29.67
N ASN A 395 1.10 -6.44 29.93
CA ASN A 395 -0.02 -5.61 29.49
C ASN A 395 -0.12 -5.52 27.95
N ILE A 396 0.99 -5.56 27.23
CA ILE A 396 0.97 -5.56 25.74
C ILE A 396 0.41 -6.88 25.23
N LEU A 397 0.74 -8.00 25.86
CA LEU A 397 0.21 -9.31 25.48
C LEU A 397 -1.29 -9.46 25.78
N GLN A 398 -1.82 -8.69 26.72
CA GLN A 398 -3.23 -8.75 27.10
C GLN A 398 -4.12 -7.77 26.33
N ASN A 399 -3.62 -6.58 26.02
CA ASN A 399 -4.44 -5.48 25.50
C ASN A 399 -3.87 -4.82 24.23
N GLY A 400 -2.73 -5.31 23.71
CA GLY A 400 -1.94 -4.55 22.75
C GLY A 400 -1.29 -3.33 23.39
N TYR A 401 -0.76 -2.43 22.56
CA TYR A 401 -0.21 -1.17 23.05
C TYR A 401 -1.34 -0.21 23.47
N VAL A 402 -1.21 0.38 24.64
CA VAL A 402 -2.09 1.43 25.14
C VAL A 402 -1.30 2.72 25.23
N ALA A 403 -1.74 3.74 24.50
CA ALA A 403 -1.08 5.04 24.51
C ALA A 403 -1.28 5.76 25.85
N PRO A 404 -0.31 6.62 26.26
CA PRO A 404 -0.50 7.47 27.44
C PRO A 404 -1.76 8.33 27.29
N MET A 405 -2.63 8.32 28.31
CA MET A 405 -3.85 9.13 28.33
C MET A 405 -3.50 10.60 28.51
N GLY A 406 -4.15 11.46 27.73
CA GLY A 406 -4.15 12.90 27.90
C GLY A 406 -5.33 13.39 28.77
N ASP A 407 -5.56 14.68 28.72
CA ASP A 407 -6.78 15.30 29.22
C ASP A 407 -7.23 16.44 28.30
N GLU A 408 -8.51 16.72 28.24
CA GLU A 408 -9.05 17.79 27.39
C GLU A 408 -8.66 19.21 27.87
N LYS A 409 -8.12 19.36 29.06
CA LYS A 409 -7.73 20.66 29.66
C LYS A 409 -6.29 21.07 29.32
N GLY A 410 -5.47 20.12 28.88
CA GLY A 410 -4.10 20.40 28.44
C GLY A 410 -3.07 20.63 29.55
N HIS A 411 -3.42 20.48 30.81
CA HIS A 411 -2.59 20.88 31.95
C HIS A 411 -2.44 19.81 33.03
N ASN A 412 -2.31 18.53 32.65
CA ASN A 412 -2.15 17.46 33.62
C ASN A 412 -0.81 17.52 34.36
N ARG A 413 -0.86 18.05 35.60
CA ARG A 413 0.31 18.19 36.49
C ARG A 413 0.92 16.82 36.84
N GLN A 414 0.08 15.80 37.00
CA GLN A 414 0.53 14.46 37.36
C GLN A 414 1.34 13.81 36.22
N ILE A 415 0.88 13.94 34.97
CA ILE A 415 1.60 13.44 33.78
C ILE A 415 2.96 14.13 33.69
N ARG A 416 3.02 15.46 33.83
CA ARG A 416 4.30 16.21 33.81
C ARG A 416 5.24 15.76 34.91
N GLN A 417 4.74 15.58 36.13
CA GLN A 417 5.56 15.12 37.24
C GLN A 417 6.09 13.69 37.01
N THR A 418 5.25 12.81 36.47
CA THR A 418 5.67 11.45 36.11
C THR A 418 6.73 11.46 35.02
N ALA A 419 6.57 12.28 33.97
CA ALA A 419 7.56 12.43 32.92
C ALA A 419 8.92 12.95 33.46
N ILE A 420 8.88 13.98 34.32
CA ILE A 420 10.10 14.50 34.98
C ILE A 420 10.77 13.41 35.83
N ASN A 421 10.00 12.60 36.55
CA ASN A 421 10.56 11.52 37.37
C ASN A 421 11.22 10.42 36.52
N LEU A 422 10.64 10.08 35.36
CA LEU A 422 11.27 9.17 34.41
C LEU A 422 12.59 9.74 33.88
N LEU A 423 12.61 11.02 33.50
CA LEU A 423 13.82 11.70 33.01
C LEU A 423 14.91 11.79 34.10
N LYS A 424 14.52 12.00 35.37
CA LYS A 424 15.47 11.94 36.51
C LYS A 424 16.08 10.55 36.66
N LYS A 425 15.32 9.47 36.51
CA LYS A 425 15.82 8.08 36.51
C LYS A 425 16.81 7.84 35.37
N SER A 426 16.63 8.50 34.23
CA SER A 426 17.54 8.47 33.08
C SER A 426 18.75 9.44 33.22
N GLY A 427 18.96 10.01 34.41
CA GLY A 427 20.12 10.82 34.70
C GLY A 427 20.00 12.29 34.34
N TYR A 428 18.80 12.83 34.13
CA TYR A 428 18.55 14.24 33.92
C TYR A 428 18.16 14.93 35.23
N ILE A 429 18.58 16.16 35.39
CA ILE A 429 18.23 17.05 36.52
C ILE A 429 17.64 18.34 35.98
N VAL A 430 16.85 19.03 36.78
CA VAL A 430 16.32 20.36 36.41
C VAL A 430 17.26 21.44 36.94
N GLU A 431 17.87 22.19 36.03
CA GLU A 431 18.73 23.36 36.34
C GLU A 431 18.22 24.58 35.59
N ASN A 432 17.95 25.66 36.32
CA ASN A 432 17.43 26.91 35.73
C ASN A 432 16.25 26.71 34.78
N GLY A 433 15.32 25.79 35.14
CA GLY A 433 14.13 25.49 34.35
C GLY A 433 14.38 24.61 33.11
N ARG A 434 15.59 24.08 32.92
CA ARG A 434 15.96 23.17 31.83
C ARG A 434 16.35 21.79 32.36
N LEU A 435 16.04 20.76 31.59
CA LEU A 435 16.52 19.41 31.86
C LEU A 435 17.95 19.26 31.32
N VAL A 436 18.88 18.96 32.18
CA VAL A 436 20.31 18.82 31.87
C VAL A 436 20.77 17.42 32.27
N ASN A 437 21.58 16.79 31.43
CA ASN A 437 22.17 15.49 31.75
C ASN A 437 23.23 15.68 32.87
N LYS A 438 23.05 14.99 33.99
CA LYS A 438 23.91 15.13 35.19
C LYS A 438 25.39 14.83 34.92
N ARG A 439 25.71 13.96 33.93
CA ARG A 439 27.11 13.60 33.63
C ARG A 439 27.78 14.54 32.64
N SER A 440 27.07 14.91 31.55
CA SER A 440 27.66 15.70 30.47
C SER A 440 27.40 17.20 30.59
N GLY A 441 26.43 17.62 31.42
CA GLY A 441 25.98 19.01 31.47
C GLY A 441 25.12 19.43 30.27
N ASP A 442 24.89 18.55 29.30
CA ASP A 442 24.13 18.88 28.10
C ASP A 442 22.63 19.01 28.40
N ALA A 443 22.01 20.08 27.93
CA ALA A 443 20.57 20.22 27.98
C ALA A 443 19.88 19.22 27.04
N LEU A 444 18.71 18.69 27.43
CA LEU A 444 17.87 17.84 26.57
C LEU A 444 17.22 18.71 25.49
N THR A 445 17.93 18.82 24.39
CA THR A 445 17.54 19.63 23.23
C THR A 445 17.57 18.78 21.96
N PHE A 446 16.60 18.96 21.06
CA PHE A 446 16.56 18.29 19.77
C PHE A 446 15.75 19.09 18.73
N GLU A 447 15.92 18.72 17.46
CA GLU A 447 15.20 19.30 16.33
C GLU A 447 14.00 18.45 15.95
N ILE A 448 12.86 19.08 15.64
CA ILE A 448 11.72 18.46 14.97
C ILE A 448 11.68 18.99 13.52
N LEU A 449 12.01 18.13 12.57
CA LEU A 449 12.05 18.47 11.16
C LEU A 449 10.66 18.28 10.53
N VAL A 450 10.16 19.28 9.82
CA VAL A 450 8.83 19.29 9.19
C VAL A 450 8.86 19.91 7.79
N GLN A 451 7.90 19.52 6.92
CA GLN A 451 7.80 20.03 5.55
C GLN A 451 6.44 20.67 5.23
N THR A 452 5.44 20.53 6.09
CA THR A 452 4.11 21.12 5.87
C THR A 452 3.78 22.11 6.99
N ARG A 453 2.93 23.09 6.69
CA ARG A 453 2.48 24.07 7.69
C ARG A 453 1.60 23.45 8.77
N GLU A 454 0.89 22.38 8.44
CA GLU A 454 0.11 21.61 9.41
C GLU A 454 1.05 20.92 10.42
N ASP A 455 2.07 20.22 9.93
CA ASP A 455 3.07 19.56 10.78
C ASP A 455 3.87 20.57 11.61
N GLU A 456 4.20 21.74 11.05
CA GLU A 456 4.87 22.82 11.78
C GLU A 456 4.01 23.28 12.98
N ARG A 457 2.72 23.55 12.75
CA ARG A 457 1.79 23.97 13.82
C ARG A 457 1.66 22.89 14.90
N LEU A 458 1.60 21.62 14.51
CA LEU A 458 1.53 20.50 15.43
C LEU A 458 2.83 20.37 16.23
N ALA A 459 4.00 20.46 15.57
CA ALA A 459 5.31 20.38 16.20
C ALA A 459 5.56 21.54 17.18
N LEU A 460 5.18 22.78 16.81
CA LEU A 460 5.24 23.93 17.70
C LEU A 460 4.36 23.76 18.94
N THR A 461 3.19 23.14 18.78
CA THR A 461 2.29 22.85 19.89
C THR A 461 2.89 21.80 20.83
N TYR A 462 3.44 20.71 20.29
CA TYR A 462 4.15 19.72 21.09
C TYR A 462 5.40 20.31 21.75
N GLY A 463 6.15 21.15 21.06
CA GLY A 463 7.31 21.87 21.61
C GLY A 463 6.98 22.70 22.85
N ARG A 464 5.82 23.38 22.87
CA ARG A 464 5.33 24.08 24.07
C ARG A 464 5.03 23.14 25.24
N MET A 465 4.44 21.95 24.95
CA MET A 465 4.21 20.95 25.97
C MET A 465 5.54 20.42 26.56
N LEU A 466 6.52 20.15 25.71
CA LEU A 466 7.86 19.71 26.10
C LEU A 466 8.59 20.76 26.95
N SER A 467 8.47 22.05 26.60
CA SER A 467 9.08 23.13 27.36
C SER A 467 8.54 23.24 28.80
N SER A 468 7.29 22.80 29.02
CA SER A 468 6.67 22.75 30.35
C SER A 468 7.34 21.77 31.33
N ILE A 469 8.19 20.88 30.83
CA ILE A 469 9.00 19.94 31.62
C ILE A 469 10.51 20.22 31.47
N GLY A 470 10.89 21.34 30.88
CA GLY A 470 12.30 21.78 30.75
C GLY A 470 13.02 21.19 29.52
N VAL A 471 12.32 20.60 28.57
CA VAL A 471 12.88 20.08 27.30
C VAL A 471 12.76 21.13 26.21
N THR A 472 13.82 21.32 25.42
CA THR A 472 13.80 22.25 24.28
C THR A 472 13.70 21.52 22.95
N ALA A 473 12.54 21.62 22.28
CA ALA A 473 12.35 21.13 20.92
C ALA A 473 12.37 22.30 19.93
N LYS A 474 13.31 22.28 18.98
CA LYS A 474 13.44 23.29 17.92
C LYS A 474 12.73 22.82 16.67
N VAL A 475 11.69 23.51 16.24
CA VAL A 475 10.97 23.15 15.01
C VAL A 475 11.68 23.76 13.80
N ARG A 476 12.01 22.92 12.82
CA ARG A 476 12.65 23.33 11.58
C ARG A 476 11.79 22.97 10.38
N TYR A 477 11.28 24.00 9.73
CA TYR A 477 10.57 23.88 8.46
C TYR A 477 11.56 23.89 7.30
N VAL A 478 11.42 22.94 6.38
CA VAL A 478 12.22 22.83 5.15
C VAL A 478 11.32 22.51 3.96
N ASP A 479 11.81 22.74 2.74
CA ASP A 479 11.11 22.33 1.52
C ASP A 479 11.10 20.80 1.35
N ALA A 480 10.24 20.31 0.44
CA ALA A 480 10.04 18.88 0.25
C ALA A 480 11.31 18.15 -0.21
N THR A 481 12.13 18.78 -1.05
CA THR A 481 13.38 18.18 -1.56
C THR A 481 14.40 18.02 -0.44
N GLN A 482 14.61 19.07 0.36
CA GLN A 482 15.50 19.04 1.51
C GLN A 482 15.00 18.03 2.56
N TYR A 483 13.68 17.98 2.79
CA TYR A 483 13.08 17.02 3.72
C TYR A 483 13.37 15.57 3.26
N GLN A 484 13.13 15.24 1.99
CA GLN A 484 13.39 13.89 1.46
C GLN A 484 14.87 13.51 1.52
N ASN A 485 15.79 14.41 1.19
CA ASN A 485 17.23 14.15 1.28
C ASN A 485 17.65 13.83 2.72
N ARG A 486 17.16 14.60 3.69
CA ARG A 486 17.44 14.36 5.12
C ARG A 486 16.80 13.07 5.64
N LEU A 487 15.61 12.71 5.17
CA LEU A 487 14.99 11.41 5.47
C LEU A 487 15.85 10.24 4.98
N GLN A 488 16.32 10.30 3.72
CA GLN A 488 17.13 9.23 3.13
C GLN A 488 18.45 8.98 3.86
N SER A 489 19.07 10.04 4.37
CA SER A 489 20.33 9.98 5.14
C SER A 489 20.13 9.84 6.65
N PHE A 490 18.88 9.81 7.13
CA PHE A 490 18.53 9.83 8.57
C PHE A 490 19.09 11.03 9.34
N ASP A 491 19.32 12.15 8.65
CA ASP A 491 19.82 13.40 9.22
C ASP A 491 18.69 14.21 9.87
N PHE A 492 18.17 13.72 10.97
CA PHE A 492 17.16 14.37 11.81
C PHE A 492 17.17 13.78 13.22
N ASP A 493 16.68 14.54 14.20
CA ASP A 493 16.44 14.03 15.54
C ASP A 493 15.02 13.47 15.67
N MET A 494 14.03 14.23 15.25
CA MET A 494 12.62 13.84 15.26
C MET A 494 11.92 14.33 13.99
N ILE A 495 11.01 13.54 13.46
CA ILE A 495 10.15 13.89 12.32
C ILE A 495 8.69 13.58 12.63
N ILE A 496 7.76 14.12 11.82
CA ILE A 496 6.39 13.59 11.72
C ILE A 496 6.34 12.74 10.47
N TYR A 497 5.97 11.47 10.62
CA TYR A 497 5.88 10.54 9.50
C TYR A 497 4.62 9.68 9.56
N ASN A 498 4.16 9.23 8.40
CA ASN A 498 3.04 8.32 8.26
C ASN A 498 3.50 7.04 7.54
N TRP A 499 3.54 5.91 8.26
CA TRP A 499 3.67 4.59 7.65
C TRP A 499 2.30 4.10 7.25
N TYR A 500 2.13 3.88 5.96
CA TYR A 500 0.91 3.27 5.45
C TYR A 500 0.91 1.78 5.75
N ALA A 501 -0.23 1.25 6.11
CA ALA A 501 -0.44 -0.17 6.29
C ALA A 501 -1.50 -0.68 5.31
N SER A 502 -1.39 -1.93 4.92
CA SER A 502 -2.36 -2.64 4.08
C SER A 502 -2.98 -3.80 4.85
N LEU A 503 -4.09 -4.33 4.34
CA LEU A 503 -4.67 -5.58 4.86
C LEU A 503 -3.83 -6.82 4.46
N SER A 504 -2.81 -6.64 3.64
CA SER A 504 -1.82 -7.66 3.29
C SER A 504 -0.42 -7.15 3.63
N PRO A 505 0.00 -7.22 4.92
CA PRO A 505 1.36 -6.88 5.30
C PRO A 505 2.35 -7.79 4.56
N GLY A 506 3.27 -7.19 3.82
CA GLY A 506 4.23 -7.89 2.98
C GLY A 506 5.67 -7.42 3.21
N ASN A 507 6.44 -7.36 2.14
CA ASN A 507 7.87 -7.02 2.17
C ASN A 507 8.17 -5.62 2.71
N GLU A 508 7.19 -4.69 2.65
CA GLU A 508 7.34 -3.36 3.24
C GLU A 508 7.61 -3.40 4.74
N GLN A 509 7.17 -4.46 5.46
CA GLN A 509 7.39 -4.61 6.89
C GLN A 509 8.88 -4.72 7.24
N ALA A 510 9.65 -5.49 6.45
CA ALA A 510 11.10 -5.57 6.61
C ALA A 510 11.76 -4.21 6.35
N PHE A 511 11.27 -3.46 5.36
CA PHE A 511 11.77 -2.14 4.99
C PHE A 511 11.44 -1.06 6.03
N TYR A 512 10.29 -1.19 6.74
CA TYR A 512 9.85 -0.26 7.77
C TYR A 512 10.48 -0.55 9.14
N TRP A 513 10.61 -1.83 9.50
CA TRP A 513 10.89 -2.26 10.87
C TRP A 513 12.12 -3.17 11.01
N GLY A 514 12.64 -3.72 9.91
CA GLY A 514 13.78 -4.64 9.92
C GLY A 514 15.05 -3.99 10.49
N SER A 515 15.83 -4.75 11.25
CA SER A 515 17.09 -4.27 11.86
C SER A 515 18.12 -3.86 10.81
N GLU A 516 18.20 -4.58 9.68
CA GLU A 516 19.11 -4.24 8.56
C GLU A 516 18.71 -2.93 7.89
N ALA A 517 17.40 -2.69 7.73
CA ALA A 517 16.87 -1.45 7.17
C ALA A 517 17.25 -0.22 8.02
N ALA A 518 17.57 -0.39 9.31
CA ALA A 518 17.97 0.72 10.16
C ALA A 518 19.23 1.45 9.69
N ASP A 519 20.15 0.77 9.00
CA ASP A 519 21.39 1.38 8.47
C ASP A 519 21.37 1.57 6.95
N GLN A 520 20.34 1.08 6.28
CA GLN A 520 20.24 1.16 4.82
C GLN A 520 19.76 2.54 4.38
N HIS A 521 20.61 3.28 3.69
CA HIS A 521 20.26 4.58 3.10
C HIS A 521 18.98 4.49 2.25
N GLY A 522 18.05 5.40 2.48
CA GLY A 522 16.78 5.45 1.77
C GLY A 522 15.74 4.46 2.26
N SER A 523 16.02 3.63 3.28
CA SER A 523 15.01 2.80 3.93
C SER A 523 14.00 3.64 4.70
N ARG A 524 12.94 3.00 5.19
CA ARG A 524 11.91 3.66 6.00
C ARG A 524 11.94 3.27 7.48
N ASN A 525 13.01 2.61 7.94
CA ASN A 525 13.23 2.43 9.37
C ASN A 525 13.75 3.75 9.99
N TYR A 526 12.93 4.78 9.94
CA TYR A 526 13.27 6.13 10.42
C TYR A 526 13.54 6.16 11.92
N ALA A 527 12.92 5.27 12.67
CA ALA A 527 13.17 5.17 14.11
C ALA A 527 14.58 4.63 14.43
N GLY A 528 15.24 3.93 13.50
CA GLY A 528 16.56 3.34 13.72
C GLY A 528 16.56 2.19 14.71
N ILE A 529 15.43 1.51 14.89
CA ILE A 529 15.31 0.39 15.83
C ILE A 529 16.02 -0.84 15.24
N LYS A 530 16.88 -1.43 16.09
CA LYS A 530 17.51 -2.73 15.85
C LYS A 530 17.16 -3.64 17.04
N SER A 531 16.47 -4.72 16.75
CA SER A 531 16.15 -5.72 17.76
C SER A 531 16.46 -7.11 17.19
N LYS A 532 17.04 -7.97 18.04
CA LYS A 532 17.28 -9.38 17.71
C LYS A 532 16.02 -10.18 17.99
#